data_ee3aba70a85e3d320b0a3633976e3d36
#
_entry.id   ee3aba70a85e3d320b0a3633976e3d36
#
_cell.length_a   1.000
_cell.length_b   1.000
_cell.length_c   1.000
_cell.angle_alpha   90.00
_cell.angle_beta   90.00
_cell.angle_gamma   90.00
#
_symmetry.space_group_name_H-M   'P 1'
#
loop_
_entity.id
_entity.type
_entity.pdbx_description
1 polymer ?
#
loop_
_entity_poly.entity_id
_entity_poly.type
_entity_poly.pdbx_seq_one_letter_code
_entity_poly.pdbx_strand_id
1 'polypeptide(L)'
;MRELVSLIVPCYNEEQALPSFWKEAKAVVDSMTDVDVEFIFVNDGSRDGTLELLRQLAREDKRVKYLSFSRNFGKEAAMYAGFTHARGDYTAVMDADLQDPPRLLPELLKAVREEGYDSAATRRVTRQGEPPIRSFFARMFYKIINRMSNVDIVDGARDFRLMNRKFLNALLALKERNRFSKGLFGWVGFKTKWIAFENVERVAGETKWSFWKLFKYSIEGLVAFTTTPLVLASLVGLLFCFLSLAATVFFFVRKLAFGDPVTGWASTVCIITFLGGVQLFFLGVFGQYMAKTYLEVKNRPLFLVAESNIPEGELHEAV
;
A
#
# COMPACT_ATOMS: atom_id res chain seq x y z
N MET A 1 -10.40 -31.53 -12.63
CA MET A 1 -9.25 -30.66 -12.90
C MET A 1 -8.59 -30.41 -11.57
N ARG A 2 -7.26 -30.32 -11.50
CA ARG A 2 -6.58 -29.87 -10.28
C ARG A 2 -6.87 -28.40 -10.08
N GLU A 3 -6.94 -27.96 -8.83
CA GLU A 3 -7.06 -26.54 -8.49
C GLU A 3 -5.77 -25.81 -8.90
N LEU A 4 -5.91 -24.56 -9.34
CA LEU A 4 -4.79 -23.73 -9.80
C LEU A 4 -4.47 -22.64 -8.79
N VAL A 5 -3.19 -22.47 -8.50
CA VAL A 5 -2.66 -21.35 -7.69
C VAL A 5 -1.90 -20.40 -8.62
N SER A 6 -2.29 -19.13 -8.67
CA SER A 6 -1.54 -18.07 -9.34
C SER A 6 -0.61 -17.40 -8.35
N LEU A 7 0.70 -17.52 -8.52
CA LEU A 7 1.71 -16.86 -7.69
C LEU A 7 2.23 -15.59 -8.37
N ILE A 8 1.87 -14.44 -7.83
CA ILE A 8 2.23 -13.11 -8.34
C ILE A 8 3.51 -12.64 -7.68
N VAL A 9 4.48 -12.23 -8.49
CA VAL A 9 5.80 -11.77 -8.04
C VAL A 9 6.13 -10.42 -8.67
N PRO A 10 5.86 -9.30 -7.98
CA PRO A 10 6.30 -7.98 -8.43
C PRO A 10 7.83 -7.86 -8.39
N CYS A 11 8.44 -7.38 -9.47
CA CYS A 11 9.89 -7.24 -9.62
C CYS A 11 10.26 -5.82 -10.04
N TYR A 12 11.24 -5.22 -9.36
CA TYR A 12 11.85 -3.94 -9.77
C TYR A 12 13.31 -3.88 -9.41
N ASN A 13 14.19 -4.05 -10.41
CA ASN A 13 15.64 -4.16 -10.24
C ASN A 13 15.99 -5.29 -9.25
N GLU A 14 15.55 -6.51 -9.58
CA GLU A 14 15.73 -7.72 -8.76
C GLU A 14 16.65 -8.75 -9.44
N GLU A 15 17.53 -8.31 -10.35
CA GLU A 15 18.49 -9.17 -11.07
C GLU A 15 19.29 -10.08 -10.12
N GLN A 16 19.69 -9.55 -8.97
CA GLN A 16 20.49 -10.29 -7.98
C GLN A 16 19.66 -11.24 -7.11
N ALA A 17 18.43 -10.90 -6.81
CA ALA A 17 17.57 -11.70 -5.92
C ALA A 17 16.79 -12.79 -6.67
N LEU A 18 16.40 -12.51 -7.91
CA LEU A 18 15.50 -13.35 -8.70
C LEU A 18 16.00 -14.80 -8.90
N PRO A 19 17.30 -15.08 -9.14
CA PRO A 19 17.77 -16.46 -9.28
C PRO A 19 17.60 -17.29 -7.99
N SER A 20 17.89 -16.69 -6.84
CA SER A 20 17.72 -17.34 -5.52
C SER A 20 16.23 -17.54 -5.21
N PHE A 21 15.41 -16.53 -5.47
CA PHE A 21 13.97 -16.61 -5.34
C PHE A 21 13.39 -17.75 -6.19
N TRP A 22 13.74 -17.80 -7.48
CA TRP A 22 13.26 -18.83 -8.38
C TRP A 22 13.60 -20.24 -7.89
N LYS A 23 14.84 -20.45 -7.46
CA LYS A 23 15.28 -21.73 -6.93
C LYS A 23 14.43 -22.20 -5.74
N GLU A 24 14.20 -21.31 -4.77
CA GLU A 24 13.43 -21.64 -3.56
C GLU A 24 11.94 -21.78 -3.85
N ALA A 25 11.35 -20.83 -4.56
CA ALA A 25 9.93 -20.85 -4.88
C ALA A 25 9.56 -22.05 -5.76
N LYS A 26 10.39 -22.35 -6.78
CA LYS A 26 10.22 -23.54 -7.63
C LYS A 26 10.28 -24.84 -6.82
N ALA A 27 11.24 -24.98 -5.92
CA ALA A 27 11.37 -26.19 -5.08
C ALA A 27 10.13 -26.42 -4.20
N VAL A 28 9.57 -25.34 -3.63
CA VAL A 28 8.32 -25.41 -2.85
C VAL A 28 7.14 -25.80 -3.74
N VAL A 29 6.98 -25.12 -4.88
CA VAL A 29 5.89 -25.37 -5.83
C VAL A 29 5.95 -26.81 -6.37
N ASP A 30 7.14 -27.30 -6.72
CA ASP A 30 7.32 -28.68 -7.23
C ASP A 30 6.98 -29.75 -6.16
N SER A 31 7.02 -29.39 -4.86
CA SER A 31 6.58 -30.28 -3.77
C SER A 31 5.04 -30.31 -3.58
N MET A 32 4.32 -29.31 -4.12
CA MET A 32 2.85 -29.20 -4.03
C MET A 32 2.18 -30.00 -5.13
N THR A 33 2.13 -31.32 -4.98
CA THR A 33 1.68 -32.24 -6.05
C THR A 33 0.15 -32.33 -6.22
N ASP A 34 -0.60 -31.74 -5.32
CA ASP A 34 -2.08 -31.77 -5.28
C ASP A 34 -2.75 -30.58 -5.98
N VAL A 35 -1.99 -29.56 -6.35
CA VAL A 35 -2.42 -28.37 -7.09
C VAL A 35 -1.50 -28.09 -8.27
N ASP A 36 -2.04 -27.38 -9.26
CA ASP A 36 -1.24 -26.79 -10.33
C ASP A 36 -0.84 -25.35 -9.92
N VAL A 37 0.32 -24.87 -10.37
CA VAL A 37 0.79 -23.52 -10.05
C VAL A 37 1.25 -22.82 -11.31
N GLU A 38 0.83 -21.56 -11.48
CA GLU A 38 1.40 -20.62 -12.45
C GLU A 38 2.13 -19.49 -11.73
N PHE A 39 3.25 -19.05 -12.30
CA PHE A 39 3.98 -17.86 -11.83
C PHE A 39 3.63 -16.68 -12.74
N ILE A 40 3.31 -15.53 -12.15
CA ILE A 40 3.06 -14.28 -12.86
C ILE A 40 4.05 -13.23 -12.34
N PHE A 41 5.16 -13.10 -13.03
CA PHE A 41 6.14 -12.08 -12.72
C PHE A 41 5.73 -10.75 -13.35
N VAL A 42 5.76 -9.67 -12.58
CA VAL A 42 5.45 -8.34 -13.08
C VAL A 42 6.68 -7.45 -12.94
N ASN A 43 7.34 -7.19 -14.06
CA ASN A 43 8.49 -6.29 -14.14
C ASN A 43 8.01 -4.84 -14.19
N ASP A 44 8.21 -4.10 -13.12
CA ASP A 44 7.80 -2.70 -12.97
C ASP A 44 8.84 -1.75 -13.60
N GLY A 45 9.15 -1.96 -14.89
CA GLY A 45 10.06 -1.11 -15.65
C GLY A 45 11.50 -1.10 -15.10
N SER A 46 12.05 -2.26 -14.79
CA SER A 46 13.44 -2.42 -14.34
C SER A 46 14.44 -1.88 -15.36
N ARG A 47 15.61 -1.46 -14.87
CA ARG A 47 16.71 -0.93 -15.67
C ARG A 47 17.96 -1.83 -15.65
N ASP A 48 17.92 -2.92 -14.91
CA ASP A 48 18.92 -3.96 -14.80
C ASP A 48 18.54 -5.20 -15.64
N GLY A 49 19.23 -6.33 -15.45
CA GLY A 49 18.97 -7.58 -16.16
C GLY A 49 17.71 -8.33 -15.77
N THR A 50 16.83 -7.77 -14.91
CA THR A 50 15.60 -8.45 -14.42
C THR A 50 14.72 -8.95 -15.56
N LEU A 51 14.45 -8.13 -16.58
CA LEU A 51 13.57 -8.52 -17.70
C LEU A 51 14.17 -9.68 -18.50
N GLU A 52 15.49 -9.67 -18.75
CA GLU A 52 16.13 -10.73 -19.48
C GLU A 52 16.09 -12.07 -18.74
N LEU A 53 16.28 -12.03 -17.41
CA LEU A 53 16.08 -13.22 -16.56
C LEU A 53 14.64 -13.76 -16.64
N LEU A 54 13.63 -12.89 -16.63
CA LEU A 54 12.22 -13.31 -16.74
C LEU A 54 11.93 -13.97 -18.10
N ARG A 55 12.49 -13.44 -19.19
CA ARG A 55 12.41 -14.05 -20.53
C ARG A 55 13.06 -15.44 -20.56
N GLN A 56 14.20 -15.58 -19.88
CA GLN A 56 14.88 -16.88 -19.78
C GLN A 56 14.04 -17.87 -19.00
N LEU A 57 13.54 -17.50 -17.80
CA LEU A 57 12.69 -18.38 -17.00
C LEU A 57 11.43 -18.82 -17.73
N ALA A 58 10.81 -17.93 -18.51
CA ALA A 58 9.63 -18.25 -19.31
C ALA A 58 9.91 -19.24 -20.46
N ARG A 59 11.15 -19.27 -20.98
CA ARG A 59 11.58 -20.29 -21.96
C ARG A 59 11.83 -21.66 -21.32
N GLU A 60 12.36 -21.65 -20.08
CA GLU A 60 12.75 -22.87 -19.35
C GLU A 60 11.52 -23.55 -18.68
N ASP A 61 10.52 -22.78 -18.21
CA ASP A 61 9.35 -23.30 -17.50
C ASP A 61 8.07 -22.66 -18.04
N LYS A 62 7.21 -23.47 -18.64
CA LYS A 62 5.93 -23.00 -19.24
C LYS A 62 4.92 -22.44 -18.20
N ARG A 63 5.14 -22.69 -16.91
CA ARG A 63 4.32 -22.12 -15.83
C ARG A 63 4.64 -20.64 -15.60
N VAL A 64 5.76 -20.16 -16.14
CA VAL A 64 6.21 -18.77 -15.97
C VAL A 64 5.58 -17.87 -17.01
N LYS A 65 4.80 -16.92 -16.51
CA LYS A 65 4.25 -15.79 -17.25
C LYS A 65 4.90 -14.52 -16.77
N TYR A 66 5.08 -13.55 -17.66
CA TYR A 66 5.55 -12.23 -17.26
C TYR A 66 4.83 -11.10 -17.98
N LEU A 67 4.75 -9.98 -17.28
CA LEU A 67 4.31 -8.67 -17.76
C LEU A 67 5.45 -7.68 -17.52
N SER A 68 5.84 -6.92 -18.53
CA SER A 68 6.83 -5.85 -18.38
C SER A 68 6.20 -4.51 -18.69
N PHE A 69 6.29 -3.58 -17.75
CA PHE A 69 5.75 -2.24 -17.90
C PHE A 69 6.66 -1.33 -18.72
N SER A 70 6.06 -0.34 -19.39
CA SER A 70 6.77 0.66 -20.18
C SER A 70 7.68 1.59 -19.35
N ARG A 71 7.42 1.71 -18.06
CA ARG A 71 8.21 2.43 -17.05
C ARG A 71 7.85 1.93 -15.66
N ASN A 72 8.53 2.42 -14.63
CA ASN A 72 8.11 2.19 -13.25
C ASN A 72 6.77 2.90 -12.95
N PHE A 73 5.75 2.13 -12.56
CA PHE A 73 4.43 2.57 -12.09
C PHE A 73 4.22 2.33 -10.60
N GLY A 74 5.12 1.58 -9.96
CA GLY A 74 5.12 1.27 -8.54
C GLY A 74 4.57 -0.12 -8.20
N LYS A 75 4.96 -0.62 -7.03
CA LYS A 75 4.61 -1.98 -6.55
C LYS A 75 3.10 -2.24 -6.54
N GLU A 76 2.31 -1.26 -6.15
CA GLU A 76 0.83 -1.38 -6.11
C GLU A 76 0.25 -1.65 -7.49
N ALA A 77 0.75 -0.96 -8.52
CA ALA A 77 0.36 -1.20 -9.91
C ALA A 77 0.81 -2.58 -10.39
N ALA A 78 2.02 -3.01 -10.00
CA ALA A 78 2.52 -4.34 -10.34
C ALA A 78 1.69 -5.47 -9.71
N MET A 79 1.33 -5.33 -8.43
CA MET A 79 0.41 -6.28 -7.78
C MET A 79 -0.95 -6.31 -8.47
N TYR A 80 -1.53 -5.15 -8.77
CA TYR A 80 -2.83 -5.07 -9.42
C TYR A 80 -2.80 -5.73 -10.82
N ALA A 81 -1.75 -5.50 -11.60
CA ALA A 81 -1.56 -6.16 -12.88
C ALA A 81 -1.48 -7.69 -12.73
N GLY A 82 -0.72 -8.19 -11.77
CA GLY A 82 -0.68 -9.61 -11.47
C GLY A 82 -2.05 -10.17 -11.07
N PHE A 83 -2.79 -9.46 -10.21
CA PHE A 83 -4.15 -9.85 -9.79
C PHE A 83 -5.13 -9.93 -10.95
N THR A 84 -5.05 -8.97 -11.87
CA THR A 84 -5.94 -8.92 -13.05
C THR A 84 -5.70 -10.10 -14.00
N HIS A 85 -4.47 -10.60 -14.08
CA HIS A 85 -4.11 -11.71 -14.97
C HIS A 85 -4.08 -13.08 -14.27
N ALA A 86 -4.34 -13.14 -12.96
CA ALA A 86 -4.40 -14.38 -12.19
C ALA A 86 -5.63 -15.20 -12.58
N ARG A 87 -5.44 -16.46 -12.99
CA ARG A 87 -6.51 -17.39 -13.40
C ARG A 87 -6.81 -18.47 -12.36
N GLY A 88 -5.94 -18.63 -11.36
CA GLY A 88 -6.05 -19.65 -10.32
C GLY A 88 -7.31 -19.53 -9.46
N ASP A 89 -7.74 -20.64 -8.90
CA ASP A 89 -8.77 -20.72 -7.86
C ASP A 89 -8.29 -19.97 -6.60
N TYR A 90 -6.97 -20.00 -6.40
CA TYR A 90 -6.27 -19.26 -5.36
C TYR A 90 -5.23 -18.36 -6.00
N THR A 91 -4.98 -17.21 -5.36
CA THR A 91 -4.00 -16.24 -5.80
C THR A 91 -3.11 -15.86 -4.64
N ALA A 92 -1.81 -16.01 -4.81
CA ALA A 92 -0.81 -15.57 -3.85
C ALA A 92 0.00 -14.41 -4.40
N VAL A 93 0.46 -13.50 -3.53
CA VAL A 93 1.45 -12.47 -3.86
C VAL A 93 2.64 -12.60 -2.94
N MET A 94 3.85 -12.51 -3.49
CA MET A 94 5.12 -12.68 -2.77
C MET A 94 6.19 -11.77 -3.35
N ASP A 95 7.01 -11.17 -2.49
CA ASP A 95 8.16 -10.37 -2.92
C ASP A 95 9.34 -11.26 -3.36
N ALA A 96 10.10 -10.81 -4.37
CA ALA A 96 11.25 -11.55 -4.90
C ALA A 96 12.51 -11.51 -4.00
N ASP A 97 12.49 -10.73 -2.90
CA ASP A 97 13.68 -10.50 -2.04
C ASP A 97 13.91 -11.57 -0.95
N LEU A 98 13.10 -12.63 -0.93
CA LEU A 98 13.11 -13.74 0.03
C LEU A 98 12.94 -13.33 1.51
N GLN A 99 12.53 -12.09 1.79
CA GLN A 99 12.16 -11.70 3.16
C GLN A 99 10.89 -12.44 3.62
N ASP A 100 10.08 -12.87 2.68
CA ASP A 100 8.90 -13.69 2.89
C ASP A 100 9.20 -15.12 2.43
N PRO A 101 9.35 -16.10 3.35
CA PRO A 101 9.82 -17.44 2.99
C PRO A 101 8.81 -18.20 2.13
N PRO A 102 9.17 -18.66 0.91
CA PRO A 102 8.26 -19.43 0.04
C PRO A 102 7.69 -20.70 0.70
N ARG A 103 8.42 -21.29 1.64
CA ARG A 103 7.99 -22.49 2.40
C ARG A 103 6.67 -22.32 3.15
N LEU A 104 6.20 -21.08 3.36
CA LEU A 104 4.89 -20.82 4.00
C LEU A 104 3.72 -20.95 3.03
N LEU A 105 3.95 -21.02 1.71
CA LEU A 105 2.90 -21.11 0.71
C LEU A 105 1.94 -22.31 0.91
N PRO A 106 2.42 -23.53 1.22
CA PRO A 106 1.52 -24.67 1.50
C PRO A 106 0.64 -24.45 2.75
N GLU A 107 1.17 -23.78 3.78
CA GLU A 107 0.41 -23.49 5.00
C GLU A 107 -0.67 -22.42 4.73
N LEU A 108 -0.34 -21.40 3.95
CA LEU A 108 -1.31 -20.39 3.49
C LEU A 108 -2.43 -21.04 2.67
N LEU A 109 -2.09 -21.96 1.75
CA LEU A 109 -3.07 -22.68 0.93
C LEU A 109 -3.97 -23.54 1.80
N LYS A 110 -3.42 -24.30 2.75
CA LYS A 110 -4.20 -25.11 3.68
C LYS A 110 -5.22 -24.28 4.45
N ALA A 111 -4.81 -23.11 4.96
CA ALA A 111 -5.70 -22.23 5.70
C ALA A 111 -6.92 -21.79 4.88
N VAL A 112 -6.71 -21.45 3.61
CA VAL A 112 -7.79 -20.98 2.74
C VAL A 112 -8.64 -22.14 2.20
N ARG A 113 -8.00 -23.25 1.84
CA ARG A 113 -8.64 -24.41 1.19
C ARG A 113 -9.44 -25.28 2.18
N GLU A 114 -8.87 -25.51 3.39
CA GLU A 114 -9.39 -26.51 4.33
C GLU A 114 -10.01 -25.91 5.59
N GLU A 115 -9.52 -24.73 6.05
CA GLU A 115 -9.93 -24.15 7.32
C GLU A 115 -11.03 -23.08 7.18
N GLY A 116 -11.48 -22.80 5.96
CA GLY A 116 -12.61 -21.91 5.67
C GLY A 116 -12.29 -20.41 5.82
N TYR A 117 -11.02 -20.01 5.67
CA TYR A 117 -10.63 -18.62 5.54
C TYR A 117 -10.72 -18.16 4.08
N ASP A 118 -11.06 -16.90 3.85
CA ASP A 118 -11.06 -16.30 2.51
C ASP A 118 -9.65 -15.87 2.08
N SER A 119 -8.77 -15.57 3.07
CA SER A 119 -7.38 -15.23 2.86
C SER A 119 -6.52 -15.76 4.01
N ALA A 120 -5.26 -16.05 3.72
CA ALA A 120 -4.22 -16.27 4.71
C ALA A 120 -3.03 -15.36 4.39
N ALA A 121 -2.49 -14.68 5.39
CA ALA A 121 -1.44 -13.70 5.22
C ALA A 121 -0.33 -13.87 6.26
N THR A 122 0.88 -13.51 5.90
CA THR A 122 2.02 -13.59 6.79
C THR A 122 2.16 -12.32 7.65
N ARG A 123 2.57 -12.51 8.89
CA ARG A 123 2.85 -11.44 9.84
C ARG A 123 4.21 -11.64 10.49
N ARG A 124 5.07 -10.65 10.40
CA ARG A 124 6.36 -10.64 11.08
C ARG A 124 6.16 -10.33 12.57
N VAL A 125 6.62 -11.23 13.44
CA VAL A 125 6.48 -11.08 14.91
C VAL A 125 7.70 -10.47 15.57
N THR A 126 8.88 -10.52 14.94
CA THR A 126 10.11 -9.95 15.46
C THR A 126 10.56 -8.76 14.63
N ARG A 127 11.07 -7.70 15.29
CA ARG A 127 11.69 -6.54 14.66
C ARG A 127 13.19 -6.48 14.92
N GLN A 128 13.81 -7.64 15.13
CA GLN A 128 15.26 -7.72 15.32
C GLN A 128 15.96 -7.15 14.07
N GLY A 129 16.96 -6.29 14.31
CA GLY A 129 17.69 -5.60 13.24
C GLY A 129 17.09 -4.27 12.78
N GLU A 130 15.89 -3.85 13.25
CA GLU A 130 15.37 -2.51 12.93
C GLU A 130 15.84 -1.45 13.95
N PRO A 131 16.20 -0.22 13.50
CA PRO A 131 16.47 0.89 14.41
C PRO A 131 15.25 1.16 15.32
N PRO A 132 15.44 1.36 16.64
CA PRO A 132 14.34 1.52 17.61
C PRO A 132 13.43 2.72 17.27
N ILE A 133 14.01 3.80 16.74
CA ILE A 133 13.28 4.99 16.30
C ILE A 133 12.29 4.63 15.17
N ARG A 134 12.72 3.84 14.18
CA ARG A 134 11.87 3.40 13.07
C ARG A 134 10.71 2.54 13.56
N SER A 135 10.99 1.61 14.46
CA SER A 135 9.97 0.75 15.08
C SER A 135 8.95 1.53 15.91
N PHE A 136 9.38 2.61 16.59
CA PHE A 136 8.49 3.50 17.33
C PHE A 136 7.53 4.24 16.39
N PHE A 137 8.04 4.90 15.34
CA PHE A 137 7.20 5.61 14.37
C PHE A 137 6.26 4.67 13.63
N ALA A 138 6.69 3.46 13.29
CA ALA A 138 5.82 2.47 12.65
C ALA A 138 4.65 2.08 13.58
N ARG A 139 4.92 1.76 14.85
CA ARG A 139 3.84 1.45 15.81
C ARG A 139 2.88 2.62 16.03
N MET A 140 3.43 3.85 16.13
CA MET A 140 2.61 5.06 16.24
C MET A 140 1.72 5.24 15.01
N PHE A 141 2.25 5.03 13.81
CA PHE A 141 1.48 5.08 12.56
C PHE A 141 0.31 4.08 12.57
N TYR A 142 0.59 2.80 12.88
CA TYR A 142 -0.48 1.78 12.93
C TYR A 142 -1.55 2.12 13.99
N LYS A 143 -1.13 2.63 15.15
CA LYS A 143 -2.09 3.05 16.19
C LYS A 143 -2.96 4.23 15.73
N ILE A 144 -2.39 5.20 15.04
CA ILE A 144 -3.09 6.38 14.53
C ILE A 144 -4.06 5.95 13.42
N ILE A 145 -3.58 5.21 12.40
CA ILE A 145 -4.41 4.85 11.26
C ILE A 145 -5.57 3.94 11.67
N ASN A 146 -5.36 2.96 12.56
CA ASN A 146 -6.42 2.09 13.06
C ASN A 146 -7.44 2.82 13.94
N ARG A 147 -7.06 3.94 14.58
CA ARG A 147 -8.01 4.77 15.33
C ARG A 147 -8.79 5.74 14.44
N MET A 148 -8.22 6.13 13.32
CA MET A 148 -8.76 7.17 12.43
C MET A 148 -9.45 6.59 11.19
N SER A 149 -9.19 5.34 10.84
CA SER A 149 -9.79 4.64 9.70
C SER A 149 -10.76 3.56 10.18
N ASN A 150 -11.70 3.19 9.33
CA ASN A 150 -12.61 2.06 9.56
C ASN A 150 -11.98 0.72 9.12
N VAL A 151 -10.67 0.68 8.90
CA VAL A 151 -9.93 -0.49 8.41
C VAL A 151 -8.91 -0.89 9.45
N ASP A 152 -8.92 -2.16 9.82
CA ASP A 152 -7.96 -2.72 10.79
C ASP A 152 -6.70 -3.19 10.06
N ILE A 153 -5.63 -2.40 10.14
CA ILE A 153 -4.34 -2.72 9.53
C ILE A 153 -3.45 -3.38 10.59
N VAL A 154 -3.17 -4.66 10.41
CA VAL A 154 -2.40 -5.45 11.37
C VAL A 154 -0.93 -5.04 11.37
N ASP A 155 -0.37 -4.74 12.56
CA ASP A 155 1.06 -4.42 12.71
C ASP A 155 1.93 -5.63 12.34
N GLY A 156 2.96 -5.39 11.54
CA GLY A 156 3.84 -6.43 11.01
C GLY A 156 3.27 -7.20 9.82
N ALA A 157 2.06 -6.86 9.33
CA ALA A 157 1.50 -7.46 8.12
C ALA A 157 2.44 -7.29 6.92
N ARG A 158 2.68 -8.42 6.23
CA ARG A 158 3.45 -8.49 4.99
C ARG A 158 2.49 -8.51 3.79
N ASP A 159 3.03 -8.28 2.62
CA ASP A 159 2.27 -8.40 1.37
C ASP A 159 2.08 -9.87 0.98
N PHE A 160 2.94 -10.79 1.48
CA PHE A 160 2.83 -12.22 1.25
C PHE A 160 1.53 -12.77 1.85
N ARG A 161 0.59 -13.03 0.95
CA ARG A 161 -0.71 -13.61 1.27
C ARG A 161 -1.22 -14.50 0.15
N LEU A 162 -2.09 -15.42 0.51
CA LEU A 162 -2.87 -16.23 -0.41
C LEU A 162 -4.35 -15.93 -0.17
N MET A 163 -5.13 -15.84 -1.24
CA MET A 163 -6.56 -15.53 -1.20
C MET A 163 -7.33 -16.40 -2.17
N ASN A 164 -8.59 -16.70 -1.86
CA ASN A 164 -9.49 -17.38 -2.78
C ASN A 164 -10.00 -16.45 -3.89
N ARG A 165 -10.64 -17.01 -4.91
CA ARG A 165 -11.18 -16.25 -6.04
C ARG A 165 -12.21 -15.19 -5.63
N LYS A 166 -13.03 -15.47 -4.62
CA LYS A 166 -14.04 -14.54 -4.10
C LYS A 166 -13.38 -13.27 -3.53
N PHE A 167 -12.32 -13.44 -2.72
CA PHE A 167 -11.54 -12.31 -2.17
C PHE A 167 -10.89 -11.50 -3.29
N LEU A 168 -10.24 -12.20 -4.25
CA LEU A 168 -9.59 -11.54 -5.38
C LEU A 168 -10.58 -10.71 -6.21
N ASN A 169 -11.75 -11.28 -6.53
CA ASN A 169 -12.77 -10.58 -7.31
C ASN A 169 -13.27 -9.31 -6.58
N ALA A 170 -13.45 -9.37 -5.26
CA ALA A 170 -13.80 -8.19 -4.47
C ALA A 170 -12.71 -7.13 -4.50
N LEU A 171 -11.43 -7.55 -4.44
CA LEU A 171 -10.29 -6.64 -4.53
C LEU A 171 -10.16 -5.98 -5.92
N LEU A 172 -10.44 -6.72 -6.99
CA LEU A 172 -10.45 -6.22 -8.36
C LEU A 172 -11.63 -5.28 -8.64
N ALA A 173 -12.74 -5.41 -7.90
CA ALA A 173 -13.87 -4.49 -7.99
C ALA A 173 -13.52 -3.07 -7.46
N LEU A 174 -12.48 -2.95 -6.63
CA LEU A 174 -11.97 -1.69 -6.13
C LEU A 174 -11.08 -1.04 -7.21
N LYS A 175 -11.62 -0.03 -7.88
CA LYS A 175 -10.99 0.63 -9.05
C LYS A 175 -10.18 1.87 -8.68
N GLU A 176 -9.96 2.13 -7.40
CA GLU A 176 -9.18 3.28 -6.95
C GLU A 176 -7.74 3.23 -7.47
N ARG A 177 -7.25 4.39 -7.90
CA ARG A 177 -5.90 4.57 -8.44
C ARG A 177 -4.86 4.80 -7.36
N ASN A 178 -5.28 5.46 -6.29
CA ASN A 178 -4.44 5.64 -5.12
C ASN A 178 -4.50 4.40 -4.22
N ARG A 179 -3.99 3.28 -4.76
CA ARG A 179 -4.02 1.99 -4.07
C ARG A 179 -3.05 1.95 -2.89
N PHE A 180 -3.50 1.34 -1.81
CA PHE A 180 -2.70 0.96 -0.66
C PHE A 180 -3.16 -0.42 -0.23
N SER A 181 -2.54 -1.44 -0.78
CA SER A 181 -3.00 -2.83 -0.69
C SER A 181 -3.23 -3.31 0.73
N LYS A 182 -2.39 -2.92 1.70
CA LYS A 182 -2.58 -3.29 3.11
C LYS A 182 -3.90 -2.80 3.69
N GLY A 183 -4.34 -1.62 3.28
CA GLY A 183 -5.65 -1.10 3.64
C GLY A 183 -6.78 -1.78 2.87
N LEU A 184 -6.62 -1.98 1.56
CA LEU A 184 -7.62 -2.63 0.70
C LEU A 184 -7.91 -4.05 1.15
N PHE A 185 -6.90 -4.81 1.54
CA PHE A 185 -7.05 -6.17 2.07
C PHE A 185 -7.91 -6.22 3.35
N GLY A 186 -7.81 -5.20 4.20
CA GLY A 186 -8.68 -5.08 5.38
C GLY A 186 -10.07 -4.58 5.02
N TRP A 187 -10.17 -3.63 4.08
CA TRP A 187 -11.42 -2.98 3.70
C TRP A 187 -12.45 -3.94 3.11
N VAL A 188 -12.01 -4.96 2.35
CA VAL A 188 -12.92 -5.97 1.79
C VAL A 188 -13.60 -6.85 2.86
N GLY A 189 -13.10 -6.85 4.11
CA GLY A 189 -13.80 -7.38 5.29
C GLY A 189 -13.92 -8.90 5.37
N PHE A 190 -13.23 -9.67 4.53
CA PHE A 190 -13.25 -11.13 4.54
C PHE A 190 -12.36 -11.73 5.63
N LYS A 191 -12.66 -12.99 6.01
CA LYS A 191 -11.91 -13.71 7.04
C LYS A 191 -10.46 -13.97 6.63
N THR A 192 -9.51 -13.41 7.39
CA THR A 192 -8.08 -13.59 7.14
C THR A 192 -7.40 -14.31 8.30
N LYS A 193 -6.69 -15.40 8.03
CA LYS A 193 -5.77 -16.05 8.98
C LYS A 193 -4.40 -15.39 8.92
N TRP A 194 -3.81 -15.11 10.08
CA TRP A 194 -2.46 -14.55 10.18
C TRP A 194 -1.46 -15.60 10.61
N ILE A 195 -0.50 -15.89 9.74
CA ILE A 195 0.59 -16.82 10.00
C ILE A 195 1.80 -16.02 10.45
N ALA A 196 2.21 -16.25 11.69
CA ALA A 196 3.35 -15.58 12.30
C ALA A 196 4.66 -16.23 11.86
N PHE A 197 5.66 -15.42 11.46
CA PHE A 197 6.99 -15.91 11.18
C PHE A 197 8.08 -14.96 11.71
N GLU A 198 9.27 -15.50 11.92
CA GLU A 198 10.44 -14.74 12.34
C GLU A 198 11.05 -14.00 11.14
N ASN A 199 11.60 -12.80 11.41
CA ASN A 199 12.22 -11.99 10.38
C ASN A 199 13.40 -12.74 9.73
N VAL A 200 13.37 -12.83 8.40
CA VAL A 200 14.49 -13.32 7.59
C VAL A 200 15.22 -12.12 7.00
N GLU A 201 16.55 -12.12 7.07
CA GLU A 201 17.36 -11.09 6.45
C GLU A 201 17.28 -11.21 4.91
N ARG A 202 17.37 -10.07 4.22
CA ARG A 202 17.42 -10.05 2.75
C ARG A 202 18.62 -10.82 2.24
N VAL A 203 18.41 -11.63 1.22
CA VAL A 203 19.50 -12.39 0.55
C VAL A 203 20.36 -11.45 -0.29
N ALA A 204 19.79 -10.36 -0.86
CA ALA A 204 20.52 -9.37 -1.67
C ALA A 204 19.78 -8.01 -1.67
N GLY A 205 20.52 -6.93 -1.95
CA GLY A 205 20.01 -5.57 -2.11
C GLY A 205 19.98 -4.74 -0.82
N GLU A 206 20.05 -3.42 -0.98
CA GLU A 206 19.99 -2.46 0.14
C GLU A 206 18.56 -1.94 0.36
N THR A 207 18.27 -1.50 1.60
CA THR A 207 17.00 -0.86 1.93
C THR A 207 16.87 0.49 1.19
N LYS A 208 16.04 0.55 0.14
CA LYS A 208 15.81 1.76 -0.69
C LYS A 208 14.91 2.81 -0.01
N TRP A 209 14.47 2.58 1.24
CA TRP A 209 13.52 3.42 1.97
C TRP A 209 14.23 4.34 2.96
N SER A 210 14.29 5.64 2.63
CA SER A 210 14.72 6.69 3.56
C SER A 210 13.56 7.04 4.52
N PHE A 211 13.89 7.70 5.65
CA PHE A 211 12.90 8.22 6.62
C PHE A 211 11.81 9.06 5.93
N TRP A 212 12.19 9.97 5.04
CA TRP A 212 11.26 10.82 4.31
C TRP A 212 10.32 10.05 3.37
N LYS A 213 10.81 9.00 2.74
CA LYS A 213 9.96 8.12 1.92
C LYS A 213 8.93 7.37 2.76
N LEU A 214 9.33 6.87 3.93
CA LEU A 214 8.43 6.21 4.88
C LEU A 214 7.37 7.19 5.42
N PHE A 215 7.78 8.41 5.79
CA PHE A 215 6.88 9.44 6.26
C PHE A 215 5.85 9.83 5.19
N LYS A 216 6.30 10.06 3.95
CA LYS A 216 5.41 10.35 2.82
C LYS A 216 4.43 9.20 2.58
N TYR A 217 4.90 7.96 2.57
CA TYR A 217 4.06 6.77 2.42
C TYR A 217 3.02 6.65 3.55
N SER A 218 3.38 7.02 4.77
CA SER A 218 2.45 7.05 5.91
C SER A 218 1.34 8.09 5.71
N ILE A 219 1.68 9.29 5.22
CA ILE A 219 0.69 10.32 4.90
C ILE A 219 -0.21 9.86 3.75
N GLU A 220 0.35 9.24 2.72
CA GLU A 220 -0.42 8.70 1.59
C GLU A 220 -1.44 7.64 2.06
N GLY A 221 -1.03 6.73 2.94
CA GLY A 221 -1.93 5.75 3.56
C GLY A 221 -3.03 6.41 4.41
N LEU A 222 -2.67 7.44 5.20
CA LEU A 222 -3.64 8.17 6.02
C LEU A 222 -4.70 8.87 5.15
N VAL A 223 -4.26 9.60 4.12
CA VAL A 223 -5.16 10.33 3.21
C VAL A 223 -6.04 9.37 2.40
N ALA A 224 -5.55 8.16 2.07
CA ALA A 224 -6.32 7.17 1.32
C ALA A 224 -7.50 6.57 2.12
N PHE A 225 -7.33 6.39 3.44
CA PHE A 225 -8.30 5.63 4.26
C PHE A 225 -9.01 6.43 5.35
N THR A 226 -8.78 7.74 5.44
CA THR A 226 -9.47 8.57 6.45
C THR A 226 -9.67 10.00 6.00
N THR A 227 -10.81 10.57 6.35
CA THR A 227 -11.12 12.00 6.21
C THR A 227 -10.90 12.77 7.51
N THR A 228 -10.42 12.10 8.56
CA THR A 228 -10.22 12.71 9.90
C THR A 228 -9.38 14.00 9.88
N PRO A 229 -8.29 14.12 9.08
CA PRO A 229 -7.55 15.38 8.99
C PRO A 229 -8.41 16.55 8.48
N LEU A 230 -9.36 16.30 7.58
CA LEU A 230 -10.31 17.34 7.11
C LEU A 230 -11.30 17.70 8.19
N VAL A 231 -11.85 16.71 8.92
CA VAL A 231 -12.76 16.94 10.03
C VAL A 231 -12.07 17.72 11.14
N LEU A 232 -10.83 17.36 11.48
CA LEU A 232 -10.03 18.08 12.48
C LEU A 232 -9.79 19.53 12.05
N ALA A 233 -9.46 19.76 10.78
CA ALA A 233 -9.31 21.10 10.22
C ALA A 233 -10.58 21.92 10.38
N SER A 234 -11.75 21.32 10.09
CA SER A 234 -13.06 21.98 10.24
C SER A 234 -13.37 22.31 11.69
N LEU A 235 -13.09 21.40 12.62
CA LEU A 235 -13.32 21.63 14.07
C LEU A 235 -12.45 22.74 14.62
N VAL A 236 -11.16 22.75 14.23
CA VAL A 236 -10.24 23.84 14.62
C VAL A 236 -10.70 25.16 14.01
N GLY A 237 -11.10 25.19 12.73
CA GLY A 237 -11.68 26.37 12.10
C GLY A 237 -12.91 26.89 12.83
N LEU A 238 -13.82 26.01 13.23
CA LEU A 238 -15.00 26.36 14.00
C LEU A 238 -14.64 26.93 15.39
N LEU A 239 -13.66 26.35 16.10
CA LEU A 239 -13.17 26.86 17.34
C LEU A 239 -12.64 28.29 17.19
N PHE A 240 -11.80 28.55 16.16
CA PHE A 240 -11.30 29.90 15.89
C PHE A 240 -12.41 30.89 15.53
N CYS A 241 -13.44 30.43 14.82
CA CYS A 241 -14.62 31.25 14.53
C CYS A 241 -15.32 31.72 15.83
N PHE A 242 -15.55 30.83 16.78
CA PHE A 242 -16.15 31.19 18.08
C PHE A 242 -15.26 32.12 18.90
N LEU A 243 -13.93 31.82 18.94
CA LEU A 243 -12.99 32.68 19.66
C LEU A 243 -12.90 34.10 19.04
N SER A 244 -12.91 34.18 17.72
CA SER A 244 -12.91 35.44 16.97
C SER A 244 -14.19 36.24 17.26
N LEU A 245 -15.37 35.59 17.25
CA LEU A 245 -16.63 36.24 17.57
C LEU A 245 -16.64 36.77 19.01
N ALA A 246 -16.19 35.95 19.96
CA ALA A 246 -16.10 36.34 21.37
C ALA A 246 -15.12 37.54 21.57
N ALA A 247 -13.96 37.49 20.91
CA ALA A 247 -12.99 38.58 20.93
C ALA A 247 -13.56 39.88 20.32
N THR A 248 -14.28 39.77 19.19
CA THR A 248 -14.92 40.91 18.54
C THR A 248 -15.94 41.58 19.47
N VAL A 249 -16.81 40.78 20.09
CA VAL A 249 -17.78 41.31 21.07
C VAL A 249 -17.09 41.94 22.25
N PHE A 250 -16.04 41.30 22.81
CA PHE A 250 -15.26 41.83 23.92
C PHE A 250 -14.64 43.20 23.60
N PHE A 251 -13.94 43.31 22.47
CA PHE A 251 -13.31 44.57 22.05
C PHE A 251 -14.32 45.66 21.73
N PHE A 252 -15.47 45.29 21.15
CA PHE A 252 -16.56 46.22 20.88
C PHE A 252 -17.13 46.81 22.15
N VAL A 253 -17.45 45.99 23.16
CA VAL A 253 -17.97 46.41 24.46
C VAL A 253 -16.94 47.27 25.20
N ARG A 254 -15.67 46.84 25.21
CA ARG A 254 -14.56 47.56 25.81
C ARG A 254 -14.38 48.97 25.21
N LYS A 255 -14.45 49.07 23.87
CA LYS A 255 -14.35 50.35 23.16
C LYS A 255 -15.47 51.30 23.55
N LEU A 256 -16.70 50.82 23.68
CA LEU A 256 -17.83 51.63 24.11
C LEU A 256 -17.72 52.09 25.56
N ALA A 257 -17.14 51.25 26.46
CA ALA A 257 -17.06 51.56 27.90
C ALA A 257 -15.84 52.42 28.27
N PHE A 258 -14.68 52.28 27.61
CA PHE A 258 -13.41 52.85 28.09
C PHE A 258 -12.65 53.67 27.05
N GLY A 259 -13.14 53.80 25.81
CA GLY A 259 -12.43 54.48 24.74
C GLY A 259 -11.24 53.63 24.23
N ASP A 260 -10.52 54.12 23.22
CA ASP A 260 -9.48 53.34 22.56
C ASP A 260 -8.13 54.10 22.54
N PRO A 261 -7.16 53.76 23.43
CA PRO A 261 -5.78 54.15 23.24
C PRO A 261 -5.15 53.14 22.24
N VAL A 262 -4.75 53.59 21.06
CA VAL A 262 -4.15 52.79 19.97
C VAL A 262 -2.78 52.22 20.38
N THR A 263 -2.80 51.22 21.23
CA THR A 263 -1.66 50.37 21.56
C THR A 263 -1.99 48.93 21.20
N GLY A 264 -1.53 48.43 20.09
CA GLY A 264 -1.87 47.03 19.72
C GLY A 264 -1.30 46.53 18.38
N TRP A 265 -0.45 47.36 17.74
CA TRP A 265 0.12 47.02 16.42
C TRP A 265 0.79 45.67 16.42
N ALA A 266 1.72 45.41 17.36
CA ALA A 266 2.45 44.14 17.45
C ALA A 266 1.53 42.94 17.67
N SER A 267 0.54 43.06 18.57
CA SER A 267 -0.44 42.00 18.83
C SER A 267 -1.31 41.69 17.61
N THR A 268 -1.73 42.75 16.89
CA THR A 268 -2.54 42.60 15.67
C THR A 268 -1.75 41.86 14.58
N VAL A 269 -0.47 42.24 14.35
CA VAL A 269 0.39 41.57 13.37
C VAL A 269 0.61 40.10 13.75
N CYS A 270 0.88 39.79 15.02
CA CYS A 270 1.05 38.41 15.49
C CYS A 270 -0.20 37.59 15.26
N ILE A 271 -1.39 38.09 15.58
CA ILE A 271 -2.66 37.40 15.40
C ILE A 271 -2.91 37.17 13.92
N ILE A 272 -2.75 38.17 13.05
CA ILE A 272 -2.97 38.04 11.60
C ILE A 272 -2.00 37.01 11.00
N THR A 273 -0.72 37.08 11.37
CA THR A 273 0.30 36.14 10.87
C THR A 273 0.03 34.73 11.34
N PHE A 274 -0.37 34.53 12.61
CA PHE A 274 -0.73 33.23 13.14
C PHE A 274 -1.95 32.66 12.43
N LEU A 275 -3.03 33.42 12.30
CA LEU A 275 -4.25 32.97 11.59
C LEU A 275 -3.96 32.68 10.11
N GLY A 276 -3.17 33.51 9.45
CA GLY A 276 -2.71 33.27 8.08
C GLY A 276 -1.93 31.98 7.95
N GLY A 277 -1.03 31.68 8.87
CA GLY A 277 -0.28 30.43 8.93
C GLY A 277 -1.20 29.20 9.11
N VAL A 278 -2.16 29.29 10.03
CA VAL A 278 -3.17 28.24 10.26
C VAL A 278 -4.02 28.00 9.01
N GLN A 279 -4.48 29.06 8.33
CA GLN A 279 -5.25 28.95 7.08
C GLN A 279 -4.44 28.27 5.98
N LEU A 280 -3.17 28.67 5.78
CA LEU A 280 -2.28 28.04 4.78
C LEU A 280 -2.01 26.58 5.10
N PHE A 281 -1.87 26.20 6.37
CA PHE A 281 -1.71 24.82 6.78
C PHE A 281 -2.95 23.97 6.38
N PHE A 282 -4.14 24.43 6.69
CA PHE A 282 -5.36 23.70 6.34
C PHE A 282 -5.63 23.67 4.85
N LEU A 283 -5.28 24.74 4.13
CA LEU A 283 -5.33 24.74 2.67
C LEU A 283 -4.37 23.70 2.09
N GLY A 284 -3.19 23.52 2.70
CA GLY A 284 -2.25 22.46 2.36
C GLY A 284 -2.82 21.05 2.59
N VAL A 285 -3.49 20.81 3.73
CA VAL A 285 -4.18 19.54 4.00
C VAL A 285 -5.27 19.28 2.95
N PHE A 286 -6.13 20.27 2.69
CA PHE A 286 -7.16 20.18 1.65
C PHE A 286 -6.55 19.89 0.27
N GLY A 287 -5.43 20.55 -0.06
CA GLY A 287 -4.69 20.33 -1.31
C GLY A 287 -4.24 18.88 -1.50
N GLN A 288 -3.87 18.17 -0.42
CA GLN A 288 -3.51 16.74 -0.50
C GLN A 288 -4.70 15.88 -0.94
N TYR A 289 -5.89 16.11 -0.38
CA TYR A 289 -7.10 15.38 -0.78
C TYR A 289 -7.54 15.75 -2.18
N MET A 290 -7.50 17.03 -2.53
CA MET A 290 -7.83 17.50 -3.88
C MET A 290 -6.89 16.89 -4.93
N ALA A 291 -5.60 16.78 -4.63
CA ALA A 291 -4.63 16.13 -5.52
C ALA A 291 -4.97 14.66 -5.77
N LYS A 292 -5.42 13.92 -4.74
CA LYS A 292 -5.86 12.53 -4.89
C LYS A 292 -7.14 12.44 -5.72
N THR A 293 -8.14 13.27 -5.40
CA THR A 293 -9.38 13.36 -6.20
C THR A 293 -9.07 13.68 -7.67
N TYR A 294 -8.15 14.60 -7.93
CA TYR A 294 -7.74 14.93 -9.30
C TYR A 294 -7.14 13.73 -10.03
N LEU A 295 -6.33 12.91 -9.36
CA LEU A 295 -5.76 11.69 -9.96
C LEU A 295 -6.85 10.65 -10.26
N GLU A 296 -7.85 10.49 -9.38
CA GLU A 296 -8.99 9.59 -9.61
C GLU A 296 -9.83 10.05 -10.80
N VAL A 297 -10.20 11.34 -10.84
CA VAL A 297 -11.02 11.92 -11.93
C VAL A 297 -10.30 11.88 -13.29
N LYS A 298 -8.97 12.03 -13.30
CA LYS A 298 -8.17 11.97 -14.52
C LYS A 298 -8.21 10.60 -15.21
N ASN A 299 -8.57 9.57 -14.51
CA ASN A 299 -8.81 8.20 -15.00
C ASN A 299 -7.72 7.63 -15.93
N ARG A 300 -6.43 7.88 -15.67
CA ARG A 300 -5.33 7.31 -16.45
C ARG A 300 -5.14 5.84 -16.09
N PRO A 301 -4.75 4.95 -17.03
CA PRO A 301 -4.40 3.56 -16.71
C PRO A 301 -3.41 3.44 -15.56
N LEU A 302 -3.60 2.46 -14.67
CA LEU A 302 -2.69 2.21 -13.54
C LEU A 302 -1.30 1.78 -14.00
N PHE A 303 -1.23 1.09 -15.13
CA PHE A 303 0.01 0.62 -15.77
C PHE A 303 -0.17 0.55 -17.28
N LEU A 304 0.93 0.47 -18.01
CA LEU A 304 0.99 0.20 -19.44
C LEU A 304 1.98 -0.95 -19.67
N VAL A 305 1.51 -2.04 -20.27
CA VAL A 305 2.33 -3.19 -20.62
C VAL A 305 3.10 -2.87 -21.92
N ALA A 306 4.43 -2.99 -21.87
CA ALA A 306 5.30 -2.86 -23.05
C ALA A 306 5.59 -4.23 -23.67
N GLU A 307 5.63 -5.28 -22.86
CA GLU A 307 5.94 -6.65 -23.31
C GLU A 307 5.32 -7.68 -22.39
N SER A 308 4.86 -8.80 -22.93
CA SER A 308 4.32 -9.92 -22.18
C SER A 308 4.46 -11.22 -22.98
N ASN A 309 4.51 -12.37 -22.29
CA ASN A 309 4.32 -13.68 -22.90
C ASN A 309 2.91 -14.23 -22.69
N ILE A 310 2.03 -13.45 -22.05
CA ILE A 310 0.60 -13.78 -21.95
C ILE A 310 -0.06 -13.47 -23.30
N PRO A 311 -0.90 -14.39 -23.87
CA PRO A 311 -1.57 -14.14 -25.13
C PRO A 311 -2.41 -12.86 -25.14
N GLU A 312 -2.43 -12.13 -26.26
CA GLU A 312 -3.15 -10.84 -26.39
C GLU A 312 -4.64 -10.94 -26.02
N GLY A 313 -5.31 -12.05 -26.31
CA GLY A 313 -6.71 -12.27 -25.94
C GLY A 313 -6.96 -12.48 -24.44
N GLU A 314 -5.91 -12.64 -23.64
CA GLU A 314 -5.93 -12.80 -22.18
C GLU A 314 -5.31 -11.58 -21.46
N LEU A 315 -4.78 -10.60 -22.21
CA LEU A 315 -4.26 -9.37 -21.67
C LEU A 315 -5.44 -8.45 -21.29
N HIS A 316 -5.60 -8.22 -20.00
CA HIS A 316 -6.53 -7.22 -19.49
C HIS A 316 -5.81 -5.86 -19.42
N GLU A 317 -6.22 -4.92 -20.26
CA GLU A 317 -5.77 -3.53 -20.12
C GLU A 317 -6.29 -2.97 -18.80
N ALA A 318 -5.46 -2.20 -18.11
CA ALA A 318 -5.87 -1.49 -16.90
C ALA A 318 -6.88 -0.41 -17.28
N VAL A 319 -8.14 -0.65 -17.02
CA VAL A 319 -9.23 0.32 -17.20
C VAL A 319 -9.18 1.40 -16.14
#